data_d3b828d187f240b1ee993605c7252d62
#
_entry.id   d3b828d187f240b1ee993605c7252d62
#
_cell.length_a   1.000
_cell.length_b   1.000
_cell.length_c   1.000
_cell.angle_alpha   90.00
_cell.angle_beta   90.00
_cell.angle_gamma   90.00
#
_symmetry.space_group_name_H-M   'P 1'
#
loop_
_entity.id
_entity.type
_entity.pdbx_description
1 polymer ?
#
loop_
_entity_poly.entity_id
_entity_poly.type
_entity_poly.pdbx_seq_one_letter_code
_entity_poly.pdbx_strand_id
1 'polypeptide(L)'
;MESILTSIKKLLGIDESYTHFDADIIMHINSVLMVLTQLGVGPEEGFMIEDDTSTWINFISEENVAKIEAVKSYIYLKVKLLFDPPLSSAAIESINRQISELEWRLNVAVDPKI
;
A
#
# COMPACT_ATOMS: atom_id res chain seq x y z
N MET A 1 9.47 6.43 12.26
CA MET A 1 8.52 5.52 11.60
C MET A 1 9.21 4.72 10.51
N GLU A 2 8.77 3.52 10.34
CA GLU A 2 9.39 2.61 9.38
C GLU A 2 9.14 3.06 7.95
N SER A 3 10.06 2.71 7.04
CA SER A 3 9.88 3.08 5.63
C SER A 3 8.77 2.26 4.99
N ILE A 4 8.22 2.82 3.91
CA ILE A 4 7.16 2.14 3.16
C ILE A 4 7.67 0.82 2.59
N LEU A 5 8.84 0.85 1.97
CA LEU A 5 9.42 -0.37 1.38
C LEU A 5 9.65 -1.43 2.45
N THR A 6 10.28 -1.06 3.56
CA THR A 6 10.59 -2.01 4.61
C THR A 6 9.32 -2.63 5.19
N SER A 7 8.29 -1.80 5.42
CA SER A 7 7.01 -2.29 5.95
C SER A 7 6.39 -3.34 5.04
N ILE A 8 6.35 -3.05 3.75
CA ILE A 8 5.71 -3.96 2.80
C ILE A 8 6.52 -5.24 2.66
N LYS A 9 7.86 -5.14 2.65
CA LYS A 9 8.71 -6.33 2.60
C LYS A 9 8.44 -7.24 3.80
N LYS A 10 8.32 -6.67 4.99
CA LYS A 10 8.05 -7.46 6.19
C LYS A 10 6.71 -8.17 6.09
N LEU A 11 5.69 -7.47 5.60
CA LEU A 11 4.38 -8.10 5.44
C LEU A 11 4.40 -9.22 4.41
N LEU A 12 5.25 -9.09 3.39
CA LEU A 12 5.42 -10.14 2.38
C LEU A 12 6.28 -11.30 2.88
N GLY A 13 6.89 -11.17 4.04
CA GLY A 13 7.76 -12.21 4.58
C GLY A 13 9.18 -12.15 4.05
N ILE A 14 9.60 -10.98 3.56
CA ILE A 14 10.93 -10.80 3.01
C ILE A 14 11.78 -10.04 4.04
N ASP A 15 12.97 -10.58 4.34
CA ASP A 15 13.90 -9.92 5.25
C ASP A 15 14.32 -8.58 4.65
N GLU A 16 14.37 -7.54 5.49
CA GLU A 16 14.68 -6.21 4.96
C GLU A 16 16.09 -6.11 4.40
N SER A 17 17.00 -6.97 4.83
CA SER A 17 18.37 -6.98 4.30
C SER A 17 18.47 -7.71 2.95
N TYR A 18 17.42 -8.40 2.54
CA TYR A 18 17.42 -9.11 1.28
C TYR A 18 16.87 -8.16 0.20
N THR A 19 17.76 -7.69 -0.68
CA THR A 19 17.41 -6.64 -1.61
C THR A 19 17.19 -7.08 -3.06
N HIS A 20 17.21 -8.39 -3.29
CA HIS A 20 17.12 -8.92 -4.65
C HIS A 20 15.84 -8.48 -5.38
N PHE A 21 14.72 -8.38 -4.67
CA PHE A 21 13.44 -8.03 -5.28
C PHE A 21 13.02 -6.58 -5.05
N ASP A 22 13.90 -5.76 -4.48
CA ASP A 22 13.51 -4.40 -4.11
C ASP A 22 12.99 -3.59 -5.29
N ALA A 23 13.66 -3.67 -6.44
CA ALA A 23 13.24 -2.90 -7.61
C ALA A 23 11.83 -3.31 -8.06
N ASP A 24 11.54 -4.61 -8.06
CA ASP A 24 10.21 -5.09 -8.45
C ASP A 24 9.15 -4.65 -7.45
N ILE A 25 9.46 -4.77 -6.17
CA ILE A 25 8.52 -4.40 -5.12
C ILE A 25 8.23 -2.90 -5.16
N ILE A 26 9.27 -2.09 -5.37
CA ILE A 26 9.10 -0.64 -5.50
C ILE A 26 8.18 -0.31 -6.68
N MET A 27 8.37 -0.97 -7.81
CA MET A 27 7.53 -0.76 -8.98
C MET A 27 6.06 -1.05 -8.65
N HIS A 28 5.81 -2.16 -7.97
CA HIS A 28 4.44 -2.52 -7.61
C HIS A 28 3.86 -1.53 -6.59
N ILE A 29 4.65 -1.14 -5.60
CA ILE A 29 4.20 -0.15 -4.61
C ILE A 29 3.81 1.14 -5.31
N ASN A 30 4.64 1.62 -6.23
CA ASN A 30 4.36 2.87 -6.92
C ASN A 30 3.10 2.77 -7.78
N SER A 31 2.84 1.62 -8.39
CA SER A 31 1.59 1.42 -9.12
C SER A 31 0.38 1.57 -8.20
N VAL A 32 0.47 1.03 -6.99
CA VAL A 32 -0.62 1.13 -6.03
C VAL A 32 -0.76 2.56 -5.50
N LEU A 33 0.36 3.23 -5.28
CA LEU A 33 0.33 4.63 -4.84
C LEU A 33 -0.37 5.51 -5.88
N MET A 34 -0.20 5.21 -7.17
CA MET A 34 -0.90 5.93 -8.21
C MET A 34 -2.42 5.73 -8.08
N VAL A 35 -2.85 4.50 -7.80
CA VAL A 35 -4.28 4.23 -7.61
C VAL A 35 -4.80 5.02 -6.41
N LEU A 36 -4.03 5.06 -5.33
CA LEU A 36 -4.43 5.80 -4.14
C LEU A 36 -4.56 7.29 -4.43
N THR A 37 -3.67 7.85 -5.25
CA THR A 37 -3.78 9.23 -5.67
C THR A 37 -5.11 9.46 -6.40
N GLN A 38 -5.49 8.54 -7.26
CA GLN A 38 -6.75 8.65 -7.99
C GLN A 38 -7.96 8.54 -7.06
N LEU A 39 -7.81 7.84 -5.94
CA LEU A 39 -8.86 7.77 -4.93
C LEU A 39 -8.87 8.98 -4.02
N GLY A 40 -7.96 9.90 -4.21
CA GLY A 40 -7.88 11.10 -3.39
C GLY A 40 -7.10 10.93 -2.11
N VAL A 41 -6.26 9.90 -2.02
CA VAL A 41 -5.48 9.62 -0.83
C VAL A 41 -4.04 10.07 -1.04
N GLY A 42 -3.51 10.84 -0.09
CA GLY A 42 -2.16 11.36 -0.17
C GLY A 42 -2.09 12.68 -0.92
N PRO A 43 -0.89 13.13 -1.29
CA PRO A 43 -0.73 14.42 -1.95
C PRO A 43 -1.41 14.44 -3.32
N GLU A 44 -1.98 15.59 -3.67
CA GLU A 44 -2.67 15.74 -4.95
C GLU A 44 -1.78 15.48 -6.14
N GLU A 45 -0.52 15.88 -6.02
CA GLU A 45 0.45 15.71 -7.12
C GLU A 45 0.94 14.27 -7.26
N GLY A 46 0.54 13.39 -6.34
CA GLY A 46 0.99 12.01 -6.37
C GLY A 46 2.19 11.79 -5.47
N PHE A 47 2.54 10.52 -5.28
CA PHE A 47 3.63 10.15 -4.40
C PHE A 47 4.27 8.88 -4.93
N MET A 48 5.60 8.83 -4.93
CA MET A 48 6.35 7.65 -5.36
C MET A 48 7.52 7.44 -4.43
N ILE A 49 7.97 6.20 -4.31
CA ILE A 49 9.17 5.89 -3.57
C ILE A 49 10.26 5.43 -4.52
N GLU A 50 11.51 5.63 -4.13
CA GLU A 50 12.67 5.21 -4.94
C GLU A 50 13.53 4.19 -4.21
N ASP A 51 13.45 4.19 -2.89
CA ASP A 51 14.27 3.32 -2.06
C ASP A 51 13.59 3.15 -0.69
N ASP A 52 14.37 2.81 0.32
CA ASP A 52 13.83 2.55 1.65
C ASP A 52 13.86 3.77 2.57
N THR A 53 13.97 4.98 2.02
CA THR A 53 14.04 6.17 2.85
C THR A 53 12.70 6.85 3.09
N SER A 54 11.73 6.69 2.19
CA SER A 54 10.41 7.31 2.36
C SER A 54 9.59 6.57 3.39
N THR A 55 9.00 7.32 4.32
CA THR A 55 8.19 6.74 5.39
C THR A 55 6.72 7.02 5.17
N TRP A 56 5.89 6.37 6.00
CA TRP A 56 4.43 6.54 5.88
C TRP A 56 3.99 7.98 6.13
N ILE A 57 4.66 8.70 7.03
CA ILE A 57 4.28 10.09 7.28
C ILE A 57 4.71 11.03 6.17
N ASN A 58 5.65 10.61 5.32
CA ASN A 58 5.94 11.39 4.11
C ASN A 58 4.78 11.33 3.13
N PHE A 59 4.00 10.25 3.17
CA PHE A 59 2.88 10.05 2.27
C PHE A 59 1.58 10.59 2.87
N ILE A 60 1.31 10.30 4.14
CA ILE A 60 0.07 10.71 4.82
C ILE A 60 0.44 11.32 6.17
N SER A 61 -0.22 12.42 6.52
CA SER A 61 0.02 13.08 7.80
C SER A 61 -0.13 12.10 8.96
N GLU A 62 0.78 12.19 9.93
CA GLU A 62 0.75 11.30 11.08
C GLU A 62 -0.45 11.51 11.99
N GLU A 63 -1.23 12.55 11.75
CA GLU A 63 -2.42 12.80 12.55
C GLU A 63 -3.48 11.71 12.43
N ASN A 64 -3.42 10.92 11.36
CA ASN A 64 -4.44 9.91 11.12
C ASN A 64 -3.82 8.52 11.05
N VAL A 65 -3.50 7.98 12.22
CA VAL A 65 -2.85 6.67 12.32
C VAL A 65 -3.74 5.56 11.75
N ALA A 66 -5.06 5.65 11.99
CA ALA A 66 -5.97 4.64 11.47
C ALA A 66 -5.95 4.60 9.95
N LYS A 67 -5.88 5.78 9.33
CA LYS A 67 -5.82 5.86 7.87
C LYS A 67 -4.51 5.28 7.36
N ILE A 68 -3.40 5.54 8.06
CA ILE A 68 -2.11 4.97 7.68
C ILE A 68 -2.17 3.45 7.69
N GLU A 69 -2.79 2.87 8.72
CA GLU A 69 -2.90 1.41 8.81
C GLU A 69 -3.76 0.85 7.68
N ALA A 70 -4.85 1.52 7.34
CA ALA A 70 -5.70 1.08 6.23
C ALA A 70 -4.95 1.14 4.90
N VAL A 71 -4.20 2.22 4.69
CA VAL A 71 -3.40 2.38 3.47
C VAL A 71 -2.32 1.31 3.39
N LYS A 72 -1.66 1.03 4.51
CA LYS A 72 -0.62 0.00 4.55
C LYS A 72 -1.21 -1.36 4.17
N SER A 73 -2.37 -1.71 4.72
CA SER A 73 -3.04 -2.97 4.39
C SER A 73 -3.41 -3.02 2.92
N TYR A 74 -3.94 -1.93 2.39
CA TYR A 74 -4.34 -1.86 1.00
C TYR A 74 -3.15 -2.09 0.07
N ILE A 75 -2.05 -1.38 0.33
CA ILE A 75 -0.84 -1.53 -0.49
C ILE A 75 -0.32 -2.96 -0.41
N TYR A 76 -0.25 -3.51 0.81
CA TYR A 76 0.23 -4.87 0.98
C TYR A 76 -0.59 -5.87 0.17
N LEU A 77 -1.92 -5.79 0.28
CA LEU A 77 -2.77 -6.76 -0.40
C LEU A 77 -2.64 -6.67 -1.92
N LYS A 78 -2.58 -5.46 -2.46
CA LYS A 78 -2.44 -5.30 -3.90
C LYS A 78 -1.05 -5.76 -4.38
N VAL A 79 -0.01 -5.42 -3.63
CA VAL A 79 1.35 -5.86 -3.99
C VAL A 79 1.44 -7.38 -3.89
N LYS A 80 0.81 -7.98 -2.88
CA LYS A 80 0.79 -9.43 -2.73
C LYS A 80 0.23 -10.11 -3.99
N LEU A 81 -0.87 -9.59 -4.51
CA LEU A 81 -1.46 -10.17 -5.72
C LEU A 81 -0.55 -10.02 -6.94
N LEU A 82 0.22 -8.94 -7.00
CA LEU A 82 1.09 -8.69 -8.15
C LEU A 82 2.41 -9.42 -8.06
N PHE A 83 2.98 -9.48 -6.85
CA PHE A 83 4.33 -9.99 -6.66
C PHE A 83 4.36 -11.46 -6.25
N ASP A 84 3.44 -11.88 -5.37
CA ASP A 84 3.47 -13.22 -4.81
C ASP A 84 2.05 -13.68 -4.50
N PRO A 85 1.22 -13.90 -5.55
CA PRO A 85 -0.17 -14.25 -5.32
C PRO A 85 -0.29 -15.63 -4.67
N PRO A 86 -1.32 -15.83 -3.83
CA PRO A 86 -1.55 -17.15 -3.28
C PRO A 86 -1.98 -18.12 -4.37
N LEU A 87 -1.79 -19.41 -4.11
CA LEU A 87 -2.11 -20.44 -5.10
C LEU A 87 -3.60 -20.78 -5.14
N SER A 88 -4.30 -20.53 -4.04
CA SER A 88 -5.72 -20.89 -3.91
C SER A 88 -6.60 -19.80 -4.48
N SER A 89 -7.57 -20.16 -5.32
CA SER A 89 -8.52 -19.20 -5.84
C SER A 89 -9.41 -18.63 -4.74
N ALA A 90 -9.68 -19.39 -3.70
CA ALA A 90 -10.46 -18.90 -2.57
C ALA A 90 -9.70 -17.80 -1.82
N ALA A 91 -8.37 -17.97 -1.67
CA ALA A 91 -7.55 -16.95 -1.02
C ALA A 91 -7.48 -15.69 -1.87
N ILE A 92 -7.36 -15.83 -3.19
CA ILE A 92 -7.35 -14.68 -4.10
C ILE A 92 -8.67 -13.92 -4.01
N GLU A 93 -9.79 -14.64 -4.00
CA GLU A 93 -11.10 -14.01 -3.85
C GLU A 93 -11.22 -13.24 -2.54
N SER A 94 -10.72 -13.83 -1.46
CA SER A 94 -10.76 -13.18 -0.16
C SER A 94 -9.97 -11.88 -0.18
N ILE A 95 -8.78 -11.90 -0.78
CA ILE A 95 -7.96 -10.71 -0.90
C ILE A 95 -8.67 -9.64 -1.73
N ASN A 96 -9.27 -10.04 -2.84
CA ASN A 96 -9.99 -9.08 -3.69
C ASN A 96 -11.16 -8.44 -2.96
N ARG A 97 -11.88 -9.20 -2.12
CA ARG A 97 -12.96 -8.61 -1.33
C ARG A 97 -12.43 -7.60 -0.33
N GLN A 98 -11.30 -7.92 0.32
CA GLN A 98 -10.70 -6.99 1.27
C GLN A 98 -10.20 -5.71 0.58
N ILE A 99 -9.62 -5.86 -0.61
CA ILE A 99 -9.18 -4.71 -1.40
C ILE A 99 -10.36 -3.81 -1.74
N SER A 100 -11.47 -4.40 -2.20
CA SER A 100 -12.66 -3.62 -2.55
C SER A 100 -13.21 -2.88 -1.35
N GLU A 101 -13.26 -3.54 -0.19
CA GLU A 101 -13.76 -2.89 1.01
C GLU A 101 -12.85 -1.74 1.44
N LEU A 102 -11.54 -1.93 1.35
CA LEU A 102 -10.61 -0.87 1.72
C LEU A 102 -10.71 0.31 0.76
N GLU A 103 -10.88 0.04 -0.54
CA GLU A 103 -11.07 1.10 -1.52
C GLU A 103 -12.28 1.95 -1.17
N TRP A 104 -13.38 1.29 -0.83
CA TRP A 104 -14.60 2.00 -0.46
C TRP A 104 -14.36 2.87 0.78
N ARG A 105 -13.74 2.28 1.80
CA ARG A 105 -13.51 3.00 3.05
C ARG A 105 -12.57 4.20 2.86
N LEU A 106 -11.53 4.02 2.09
CA LEU A 106 -10.58 5.10 1.84
C LEU A 106 -11.22 6.22 1.02
N ASN A 107 -12.03 5.86 0.05
CA ASN A 107 -12.72 6.85 -0.77
C ASN A 107 -13.72 7.66 0.05
N VAL A 108 -14.49 6.99 0.89
CA VAL A 108 -15.47 7.67 1.75
C VAL A 108 -14.77 8.62 2.72
N ALA A 109 -13.61 8.22 3.24
CA ALA A 109 -12.89 9.05 4.20
C ALA A 109 -12.36 10.33 3.57
N VAL A 110 -12.12 10.32 2.24
CA VAL A 110 -11.60 11.49 1.55
C VAL A 110 -12.70 12.51 1.25
N ASP A 111 -13.94 12.08 1.20
CA ASP A 111 -15.06 12.95 0.83
C ASP A 111 -15.90 13.31 2.05
N PRO A 112 -15.37 14.15 2.93
CA PRO A 112 -16.04 14.41 4.21
C PRO A 112 -17.21 15.35 4.12
N LYS A 113 -17.42 15.97 3.02
CA LYS A 113 -18.43 16.97 2.87
C LYS A 113 -19.80 16.45 2.64
N ILE A 114 -19.89 15.25 2.29
CA ILE A 114 -21.19 14.66 1.94
C ILE A 114 -22.05 14.36 3.15
#